data_b547af31c1c9821126daa52bacf0819b
#
_entry.id   b547af31c1c9821126daa52bacf0819b
#
_cell.length_a   1.000
_cell.length_b   1.000
_cell.length_c   1.000
_cell.angle_alpha   90.00
_cell.angle_beta   90.00
_cell.angle_gamma   90.00
#
_symmetry.space_group_name_H-M   'P 1'
#
loop_
_entity.id
_entity.type
_entity.pdbx_description
1 polymer ?
#
loop_
_entity_poly.entity_id
_entity_poly.type
_entity_poly.pdbx_seq_one_letter_code
_entity_poly.pdbx_strand_id
1 'polypeptide(L)'
;MKILAAKWVFTCDENSGIIEDGAIVYNKQIIDVDTLENIQKNYPSVEIERLEENSVLMPGLINSHVHLEFSSNSTTLKYGNFMLWLNSVIASRDELVQKANNKLISKKLEKMKKSGTTTIGAISSYGFDMQACLQTPINVVYFNEVIGSKADMIDALFADFKARLENSIKNQNESFFPAIAIHSPYSVHPVLIKESLKLAKEKNLAVSSHFLESPEEFDWLHKDEGGFLEFFKNFLGQEKAVTKPMEFLNQFEGLKNLSFTHCVEASDNDLAKIKQLDATINHCVTSNRVLNNTKLDLEKLKGINFAIGTDGLSSNNSLSMFDELRNVLMMHVDFEINSFASKVLKAATINGAKALGLNKGELKKQKDADIIAITLPDKIKAKEDLATHIILHTKYVKRTIIGGKDV
;
A
#
# COMPACT_ATOMS: atom_id res chain seq x y z
N MET A 1 -6.82 29.74 1.59
CA MET A 1 -7.26 29.22 0.30
C MET A 1 -6.15 29.51 -0.70
N LYS A 2 -5.79 28.52 -1.53
CA LYS A 2 -4.74 28.60 -2.57
C LYS A 2 -5.32 28.09 -3.88
N ILE A 3 -4.82 28.57 -5.01
CA ILE A 3 -5.14 28.04 -6.34
C ILE A 3 -3.84 27.65 -7.03
N LEU A 4 -3.78 26.42 -7.50
CA LEU A 4 -2.66 25.87 -8.27
C LEU A 4 -3.17 25.43 -9.63
N ALA A 5 -2.57 25.94 -10.70
CA ALA A 5 -2.95 25.64 -12.08
C ALA A 5 -1.82 24.95 -12.84
N ALA A 6 -2.19 24.01 -13.70
CA ALA A 6 -1.27 23.25 -14.53
C ALA A 6 -1.84 23.02 -15.93
N LYS A 7 -1.00 22.60 -16.86
CA LYS A 7 -1.46 22.19 -18.19
C LYS A 7 -2.45 21.04 -18.12
N TRP A 8 -2.21 20.08 -17.22
CA TRP A 8 -3.07 18.93 -17.01
C TRP A 8 -3.43 18.75 -15.55
N VAL A 9 -4.68 18.47 -15.26
CA VAL A 9 -5.16 17.98 -13.96
C VAL A 9 -5.73 16.59 -14.18
N PHE A 10 -5.07 15.58 -13.62
CA PHE A 10 -5.53 14.20 -13.64
C PHE A 10 -6.23 13.90 -12.30
N THR A 11 -7.58 13.83 -12.30
CA THR A 11 -8.36 13.78 -11.06
C THR A 11 -8.28 12.45 -10.32
N CYS A 12 -7.97 11.36 -11.01
CA CYS A 12 -8.01 9.97 -10.50
C CYS A 12 -9.36 9.58 -9.88
N ASP A 13 -10.43 10.31 -10.17
CA ASP A 13 -11.79 9.96 -9.76
C ASP A 13 -12.33 8.73 -10.53
N GLU A 14 -13.56 8.33 -10.23
CA GLU A 14 -14.19 7.17 -10.89
C GLU A 14 -14.21 7.29 -12.42
N ASN A 15 -14.35 8.49 -12.94
CA ASN A 15 -14.41 8.77 -14.37
C ASN A 15 -13.04 8.97 -15.01
N SER A 16 -11.93 8.93 -14.25
CA SER A 16 -10.56 9.24 -14.70
C SER A 16 -10.49 10.59 -15.43
N GLY A 17 -11.10 11.61 -14.85
CA GLY A 17 -11.18 12.93 -15.46
C GLY A 17 -9.80 13.53 -15.70
N ILE A 18 -9.55 13.96 -16.95
CA ILE A 18 -8.37 14.74 -17.33
C ILE A 18 -8.85 16.11 -17.80
N ILE A 19 -8.41 17.15 -17.11
CA ILE A 19 -8.76 18.54 -17.41
C ILE A 19 -7.54 19.20 -18.01
N GLU A 20 -7.66 19.67 -19.24
CA GLU A 20 -6.64 20.49 -19.89
C GLU A 20 -6.76 21.92 -19.41
N ASP A 21 -5.63 22.62 -19.21
CA ASP A 21 -5.54 23.93 -18.61
C ASP A 21 -6.40 24.01 -17.33
N GLY A 22 -6.17 23.07 -16.42
CA GLY A 22 -6.95 22.90 -15.19
C GLY A 22 -6.36 23.60 -13.99
N ALA A 23 -7.20 23.80 -12.97
CA ALA A 23 -6.78 24.36 -11.70
C ALA A 23 -7.50 23.69 -10.51
N ILE A 24 -6.82 23.69 -9.36
CA ILE A 24 -7.32 23.17 -8.10
C ILE A 24 -7.37 24.31 -7.09
N VAL A 25 -8.52 24.48 -6.46
CA VAL A 25 -8.71 25.37 -5.31
C VAL A 25 -8.67 24.52 -4.05
N TYR A 26 -7.81 24.87 -3.10
CA TYR A 26 -7.64 24.05 -1.91
C TYR A 26 -7.24 24.85 -0.66
N ASN A 27 -7.47 24.24 0.48
CA ASN A 27 -6.89 24.55 1.79
C ASN A 27 -6.38 23.22 2.38
N LYS A 28 -6.83 22.80 3.57
CA LYS A 28 -6.61 21.41 4.06
C LYS A 28 -7.33 20.37 3.19
N GLN A 29 -8.40 20.79 2.50
CA GLN A 29 -9.20 19.96 1.61
C GLN A 29 -9.31 20.60 0.23
N ILE A 30 -9.65 19.78 -0.76
CA ILE A 30 -10.01 20.25 -2.11
C ILE A 30 -11.35 20.99 -2.02
N ILE A 31 -11.36 22.23 -2.48
CA ILE A 31 -12.55 23.10 -2.52
C ILE A 31 -13.21 23.02 -3.88
N ASP A 32 -12.40 23.11 -4.95
CA ASP A 32 -12.88 23.05 -6.33
C ASP A 32 -11.80 22.51 -7.27
N VAL A 33 -12.23 21.88 -8.37
CA VAL A 33 -11.37 21.41 -9.46
C VAL A 33 -12.10 21.61 -10.77
N ASP A 34 -11.57 22.43 -11.66
CA ASP A 34 -12.18 22.71 -12.96
C ASP A 34 -11.11 23.28 -13.93
N THR A 35 -11.55 23.69 -15.13
CA THR A 35 -10.71 24.48 -16.02
C THR A 35 -10.28 25.77 -15.34
N LEU A 36 -9.11 26.25 -15.71
CA LEU A 36 -8.57 27.49 -15.15
C LEU A 36 -9.52 28.69 -15.39
N GLU A 37 -10.18 28.74 -16.56
CA GLU A 37 -11.15 29.78 -16.89
C GLU A 37 -12.33 29.80 -15.87
N ASN A 38 -12.91 28.64 -15.60
CA ASN A 38 -14.01 28.52 -14.64
C ASN A 38 -13.56 28.88 -13.22
N ILE A 39 -12.37 28.42 -12.82
CA ILE A 39 -11.81 28.76 -11.51
C ILE A 39 -11.55 30.26 -11.38
N GLN A 40 -10.99 30.91 -12.39
CA GLN A 40 -10.78 32.36 -12.39
C GLN A 40 -12.11 33.15 -12.24
N LYS A 41 -13.15 32.69 -12.91
CA LYS A 41 -14.50 33.31 -12.83
C LYS A 41 -15.12 33.13 -11.44
N ASN A 42 -14.96 31.93 -10.85
CA ASN A 42 -15.58 31.63 -9.55
C ASN A 42 -14.79 32.19 -8.34
N TYR A 43 -13.48 32.41 -8.51
CA TYR A 43 -12.58 32.88 -7.46
C TYR A 43 -11.71 34.08 -7.89
N PRO A 44 -12.32 35.20 -8.33
CA PRO A 44 -11.60 36.29 -9.00
C PRO A 44 -10.62 37.06 -8.09
N SER A 45 -10.75 36.93 -6.78
CA SER A 45 -9.89 37.63 -5.80
C SER A 45 -8.75 36.77 -5.25
N VAL A 46 -8.63 35.51 -5.69
CA VAL A 46 -7.59 34.62 -5.19
C VAL A 46 -6.45 34.54 -6.20
N GLU A 47 -5.22 34.76 -5.74
CA GLU A 47 -4.03 34.66 -6.57
C GLU A 47 -3.87 33.22 -7.09
N ILE A 48 -3.51 33.12 -8.37
CA ILE A 48 -3.32 31.84 -9.06
C ILE A 48 -1.84 31.61 -9.29
N GLU A 49 -1.31 30.55 -8.67
CA GLU A 49 0.00 30.03 -8.99
C GLU A 49 -0.10 29.14 -10.23
N ARG A 50 0.63 29.47 -11.31
CA ARG A 50 0.70 28.66 -12.54
C ARG A 50 2.00 27.89 -12.59
N LEU A 51 1.90 26.59 -12.84
CA LEU A 51 3.05 25.73 -13.11
C LEU A 51 3.48 25.79 -14.60
N GLU A 52 4.59 25.14 -14.90
CA GLU A 52 5.17 25.07 -16.24
C GLU A 52 4.21 24.44 -17.27
N GLU A 53 4.44 24.68 -18.57
CA GLU A 53 3.54 24.28 -19.67
C GLU A 53 3.39 22.75 -19.86
N ASN A 54 4.31 21.95 -19.33
CA ASN A 54 4.25 20.48 -19.36
C ASN A 54 3.98 19.87 -17.99
N SER A 55 3.35 20.66 -17.10
CA SER A 55 3.01 20.23 -15.73
C SER A 55 1.72 19.44 -15.67
N VAL A 56 1.70 18.52 -14.71
CA VAL A 56 0.53 17.71 -14.35
C VAL A 56 0.30 17.83 -12.83
N LEU A 57 -0.95 18.10 -12.44
CA LEU A 57 -1.42 17.94 -11.08
C LEU A 57 -2.21 16.65 -10.95
N MET A 58 -1.94 15.87 -9.92
CA MET A 58 -2.70 14.67 -9.61
C MET A 58 -2.71 14.42 -8.08
N PRO A 59 -3.56 13.50 -7.57
CA PRO A 59 -3.49 13.11 -6.18
C PRO A 59 -2.11 12.54 -5.85
N GLY A 60 -1.68 12.72 -4.62
CA GLY A 60 -0.48 12.06 -4.11
C GLY A 60 -0.61 10.55 -4.16
N LEU A 61 0.50 9.87 -4.47
CA LEU A 61 0.53 8.42 -4.55
C LEU A 61 0.40 7.78 -3.16
N ILE A 62 -0.29 6.66 -3.10
CA ILE A 62 -0.56 5.89 -1.89
C ILE A 62 0.10 4.51 -2.04
N ASN A 63 1.10 4.24 -1.22
CA ASN A 63 1.69 2.92 -1.07
C ASN A 63 0.89 2.14 -0.02
N SER A 64 0.00 1.28 -0.46
CA SER A 64 -0.96 0.61 0.42
C SER A 64 -0.37 -0.48 1.31
N HIS A 65 0.88 -0.91 1.05
CA HIS A 65 1.56 -1.96 1.81
C HIS A 65 3.07 -1.83 1.72
N VAL A 66 3.72 -1.56 2.86
CA VAL A 66 5.18 -1.44 2.95
C VAL A 66 5.72 -1.90 4.31
N HIS A 67 6.83 -2.64 4.31
CA HIS A 67 7.59 -3.02 5.50
C HIS A 67 8.84 -2.14 5.65
N LEU A 68 8.79 -1.17 6.56
CA LEU A 68 9.90 -0.24 6.79
C LEU A 68 10.99 -0.86 7.66
N GLU A 69 10.66 -1.78 8.54
CA GLU A 69 11.59 -2.44 9.45
C GLU A 69 12.63 -3.32 8.73
N PHE A 70 12.38 -3.66 7.44
CA PHE A 70 13.33 -4.37 6.58
C PHE A 70 14.02 -3.45 5.55
N SER A 71 14.08 -2.14 5.80
CA SER A 71 14.69 -1.15 4.89
C SER A 71 16.21 -1.22 4.73
N SER A 72 16.88 -2.07 5.49
CA SER A 72 18.35 -2.24 5.45
C SER A 72 18.84 -3.29 4.45
N ASN A 73 17.93 -4.02 3.80
CA ASN A 73 18.32 -5.04 2.85
C ASN A 73 19.27 -4.50 1.77
N SER A 74 20.26 -5.34 1.44
CA SER A 74 21.18 -5.10 0.36
C SER A 74 21.24 -6.34 -0.56
N THR A 75 22.31 -7.08 -0.55
CA THR A 75 22.54 -8.23 -1.45
C THR A 75 22.69 -9.55 -0.71
N THR A 76 22.25 -9.63 0.53
CA THR A 76 22.43 -10.82 1.38
C THR A 76 21.31 -11.86 1.26
N LEU A 77 20.15 -11.45 0.74
CA LEU A 77 18.98 -12.32 0.63
C LEU A 77 18.98 -13.11 -0.67
N LYS A 78 18.33 -14.28 -0.65
CA LYS A 78 18.16 -15.16 -1.80
C LYS A 78 16.78 -14.96 -2.42
N TYR A 79 16.70 -15.05 -3.74
CA TYR A 79 15.47 -14.80 -4.50
C TYR A 79 15.13 -15.96 -5.43
N GLY A 80 13.94 -15.92 -6.03
CA GLY A 80 13.47 -16.89 -7.03
C GLY A 80 12.69 -18.08 -6.47
N ASN A 81 12.67 -18.27 -5.14
CA ASN A 81 11.83 -19.25 -4.44
C ASN A 81 11.55 -18.75 -3.02
N PHE A 82 10.30 -18.83 -2.59
CA PHE A 82 9.83 -18.29 -1.32
C PHE A 82 10.57 -18.89 -0.11
N MET A 83 10.76 -20.21 -0.06
CA MET A 83 11.42 -20.86 1.07
C MET A 83 12.91 -20.52 1.15
N LEU A 84 13.58 -20.37 0.02
CA LEU A 84 14.98 -19.90 -0.02
C LEU A 84 15.10 -18.49 0.50
N TRP A 85 14.17 -17.61 0.11
CA TRP A 85 14.11 -16.25 0.59
C TRP A 85 13.81 -16.19 2.09
N LEU A 86 12.75 -16.87 2.55
CA LEU A 86 12.33 -16.89 3.95
C LEU A 86 13.47 -17.36 4.87
N ASN A 87 14.13 -18.47 4.52
CA ASN A 87 15.27 -18.97 5.29
C ASN A 87 16.43 -17.98 5.33
N SER A 88 16.69 -17.25 4.22
CA SER A 88 17.73 -16.22 4.18
C SER A 88 17.37 -14.98 5.02
N VAL A 89 16.09 -14.59 5.06
CA VAL A 89 15.60 -13.50 5.94
C VAL A 89 15.76 -13.90 7.41
N ILE A 90 15.35 -15.10 7.79
CA ILE A 90 15.47 -15.60 9.16
C ILE A 90 16.95 -15.66 9.59
N ALA A 91 17.83 -16.16 8.73
CA ALA A 91 19.26 -16.23 9.02
C ALA A 91 19.93 -14.85 9.16
N SER A 92 19.41 -13.82 8.47
CA SER A 92 19.95 -12.46 8.49
C SER A 92 19.14 -11.49 9.34
N ARG A 93 18.07 -11.94 10.01
CA ARG A 93 17.04 -11.11 10.65
C ARG A 93 17.60 -10.08 11.61
N ASP A 94 18.44 -10.51 12.54
CA ASP A 94 18.97 -9.60 13.59
C ASP A 94 19.81 -8.48 12.96
N GLU A 95 20.62 -8.80 11.96
CA GLU A 95 21.42 -7.81 11.23
C GLU A 95 20.54 -6.84 10.42
N LEU A 96 19.52 -7.36 9.73
CA LEU A 96 18.59 -6.56 8.94
C LEU A 96 17.83 -5.56 9.82
N VAL A 97 17.28 -6.03 10.94
CA VAL A 97 16.52 -5.19 11.88
C VAL A 97 17.42 -4.18 12.58
N GLN A 98 18.60 -4.59 13.04
CA GLN A 98 19.54 -3.68 13.71
C GLN A 98 20.00 -2.54 12.79
N LYS A 99 20.22 -2.81 11.50
CA LYS A 99 20.61 -1.80 10.50
C LYS A 99 19.44 -0.90 10.10
N ALA A 100 18.19 -1.33 10.21
CA ALA A 100 16.99 -0.55 9.91
C ALA A 100 16.65 0.43 11.03
N ASN A 101 17.63 1.22 11.47
CA ASN A 101 17.44 2.23 12.50
C ASN A 101 16.59 3.43 12.02
N ASN A 102 16.14 4.24 12.98
CA ASN A 102 15.30 5.41 12.72
C ASN A 102 15.85 6.34 11.61
N LYS A 103 17.16 6.58 11.59
CA LYS A 103 17.81 7.43 10.57
C LYS A 103 17.68 6.84 9.17
N LEU A 104 17.86 5.52 9.02
CA LEU A 104 17.72 4.85 7.72
C LEU A 104 16.26 4.89 7.26
N ILE A 105 15.31 4.55 8.14
CA ILE A 105 13.88 4.56 7.84
C ILE A 105 13.42 5.98 7.44
N SER A 106 13.78 7.02 8.20
CA SER A 106 13.48 8.41 7.86
C SER A 106 14.03 8.81 6.49
N LYS A 107 15.24 8.36 6.13
CA LYS A 107 15.80 8.58 4.79
C LYS A 107 15.01 7.87 3.68
N LYS A 108 14.44 6.69 3.96
CA LYS A 108 13.58 5.98 2.99
C LYS A 108 12.24 6.71 2.83
N LEU A 109 11.61 7.13 3.92
CA LEU A 109 10.38 7.94 3.89
C LEU A 109 10.58 9.25 3.10
N GLU A 110 11.69 9.94 3.30
CA GLU A 110 12.03 11.14 2.53
C GLU A 110 12.17 10.87 1.03
N LYS A 111 12.76 9.72 0.64
CA LYS A 111 12.85 9.32 -0.77
C LYS A 111 11.47 8.98 -1.35
N MET A 112 10.61 8.29 -0.58
CA MET A 112 9.24 7.99 -0.98
C MET A 112 8.45 9.29 -1.22
N LYS A 113 8.55 10.27 -0.31
CA LYS A 113 7.94 11.59 -0.47
C LYS A 113 8.42 12.31 -1.74
N LYS A 114 9.73 12.35 -1.97
CA LYS A 114 10.31 12.95 -3.18
C LYS A 114 9.86 12.27 -4.48
N SER A 115 9.49 11.00 -4.43
CA SER A 115 8.90 10.28 -5.54
C SER A 115 7.35 10.34 -5.56
N GLY A 116 6.73 11.28 -4.83
CA GLY A 116 5.30 11.56 -4.90
C GLY A 116 4.41 10.74 -3.98
N THR A 117 4.98 9.93 -3.09
CA THR A 117 4.18 9.20 -2.09
C THR A 117 3.76 10.14 -0.97
N THR A 118 2.46 10.30 -0.76
CA THR A 118 1.88 11.15 0.29
C THR A 118 1.26 10.35 1.43
N THR A 119 1.02 9.05 1.20
CA THR A 119 0.38 8.16 2.18
C THR A 119 0.97 6.76 2.07
N ILE A 120 1.15 6.09 3.22
CA ILE A 120 1.62 4.71 3.28
C ILE A 120 0.77 3.87 4.24
N GLY A 121 0.61 2.57 3.94
CA GLY A 121 0.20 1.53 4.87
C GLY A 121 1.45 0.81 5.38
N ALA A 122 1.97 1.21 6.53
CA ALA A 122 3.20 0.67 7.11
C ALA A 122 2.89 -0.54 7.99
N ILE A 123 3.40 -1.71 7.63
CA ILE A 123 3.30 -2.94 8.41
C ILE A 123 4.47 -2.98 9.39
N SER A 124 4.17 -3.00 10.68
CA SER A 124 5.15 -2.97 11.76
C SER A 124 5.06 -4.20 12.64
N SER A 125 6.04 -5.07 12.51
CA SER A 125 6.11 -6.34 13.24
C SER A 125 6.67 -6.17 14.67
N TYR A 126 7.57 -5.18 14.84
CA TYR A 126 8.32 -4.97 16.11
C TYR A 126 8.06 -3.60 16.75
N GLY A 127 7.57 -2.61 15.99
CA GLY A 127 7.38 -1.25 16.47
C GLY A 127 8.61 -0.35 16.36
N PHE A 128 9.69 -0.79 15.70
CA PHE A 128 10.96 -0.03 15.61
C PHE A 128 10.90 1.15 14.62
N ASP A 129 9.96 1.13 13.69
CA ASP A 129 9.75 2.17 12.68
C ASP A 129 8.81 3.30 13.16
N MET A 130 8.15 3.13 14.32
CA MET A 130 7.13 4.05 14.82
C MET A 130 7.64 5.49 14.93
N GLN A 131 8.86 5.68 15.47
CA GLN A 131 9.43 7.02 15.64
C GLN A 131 9.63 7.74 14.29
N ALA A 132 10.10 7.03 13.27
CA ALA A 132 10.24 7.60 11.92
C ALA A 132 8.87 7.91 11.29
N CYS A 133 7.88 7.02 11.51
CA CYS A 133 6.51 7.20 11.04
C CYS A 133 5.80 8.41 11.69
N LEU A 134 6.10 8.71 12.95
CA LEU A 134 5.57 9.88 13.64
C LEU A 134 6.22 11.20 13.22
N GLN A 135 7.46 11.16 12.73
CA GLN A 135 8.25 12.35 12.35
C GLN A 135 8.14 12.73 10.88
N THR A 136 7.62 11.86 10.04
CA THR A 136 7.46 12.13 8.61
C THR A 136 6.26 13.02 8.32
N PRO A 137 6.30 13.88 7.29
CA PRO A 137 5.09 14.57 6.82
C PRO A 137 4.13 13.67 6.01
N ILE A 138 4.56 12.46 5.61
CA ILE A 138 3.71 11.48 4.91
C ILE A 138 2.61 11.00 5.87
N ASN A 139 1.39 10.82 5.37
CA ASN A 139 0.34 10.17 6.15
C ASN A 139 0.65 8.68 6.32
N VAL A 140 0.51 8.17 7.54
CA VAL A 140 0.83 6.78 7.86
C VAL A 140 -0.39 6.09 8.45
N VAL A 141 -0.88 5.05 7.78
CA VAL A 141 -1.74 4.04 8.42
C VAL A 141 -0.78 2.98 8.97
N TYR A 142 -0.68 2.95 10.29
CA TYR A 142 0.32 2.17 11.01
C TYR A 142 -0.29 0.86 11.48
N PHE A 143 -0.02 -0.19 10.73
CA PHE A 143 -0.52 -1.52 10.99
C PHE A 143 0.36 -2.22 12.03
N ASN A 144 -0.13 -2.30 13.27
CA ASN A 144 0.49 -3.13 14.31
C ASN A 144 0.27 -4.59 13.95
N GLU A 145 1.34 -5.31 13.65
CA GLU A 145 1.25 -6.67 13.18
C GLU A 145 1.24 -7.67 14.33
N VAL A 146 0.31 -8.64 14.28
CA VAL A 146 0.31 -9.82 15.14
C VAL A 146 0.84 -11.01 14.34
N ILE A 147 1.77 -11.75 14.94
CA ILE A 147 2.41 -12.95 14.37
C ILE A 147 2.63 -13.99 15.48
N GLY A 148 2.45 -15.26 15.15
CA GLY A 148 2.72 -16.42 16.00
C GLY A 148 1.62 -17.47 15.93
N SER A 149 1.99 -18.70 15.56
CA SER A 149 1.08 -19.85 15.43
C SER A 149 1.10 -20.82 16.62
N LYS A 150 2.05 -20.62 17.57
CA LYS A 150 2.27 -21.55 18.68
C LYS A 150 1.27 -21.31 19.80
N ALA A 151 0.49 -22.35 20.17
CA ALA A 151 -0.61 -22.25 21.12
C ALA A 151 -0.20 -21.83 22.54
N ASP A 152 0.96 -22.28 23.01
CA ASP A 152 1.50 -21.96 24.34
C ASP A 152 2.05 -20.53 24.47
N MET A 153 2.17 -19.79 23.34
CA MET A 153 2.66 -18.42 23.30
C MET A 153 1.54 -17.38 23.14
N ILE A 154 0.28 -17.79 22.99
CA ILE A 154 -0.85 -16.91 22.62
C ILE A 154 -0.95 -15.72 23.57
N ASP A 155 -0.94 -15.95 24.90
CA ASP A 155 -1.13 -14.87 25.87
C ASP A 155 0.01 -13.84 25.84
N ALA A 156 1.25 -14.30 25.72
CA ALA A 156 2.41 -13.42 25.64
C ALA A 156 2.43 -12.60 24.34
N LEU A 157 2.12 -13.24 23.20
CA LEU A 157 2.06 -12.60 21.90
C LEU A 157 0.92 -11.58 21.82
N PHE A 158 -0.24 -11.91 22.38
CA PHE A 158 -1.37 -10.99 22.43
C PHE A 158 -1.10 -9.79 23.33
N ALA A 159 -0.45 -10.01 24.49
CA ALA A 159 -0.07 -8.93 25.40
C ALA A 159 0.92 -7.95 24.76
N ASP A 160 1.96 -8.44 24.05
CA ASP A 160 2.90 -7.61 23.32
C ASP A 160 2.21 -6.82 22.19
N PHE A 161 1.44 -7.50 21.32
CA PHE A 161 0.66 -6.87 20.27
C PHE A 161 -0.24 -5.77 20.82
N LYS A 162 -0.99 -6.05 21.90
CA LYS A 162 -1.89 -5.10 22.53
C LYS A 162 -1.14 -3.87 23.06
N ALA A 163 0.01 -4.06 23.69
CA ALA A 163 0.84 -2.96 24.16
C ALA A 163 1.33 -2.05 23.02
N ARG A 164 1.77 -2.63 21.89
CA ARG A 164 2.15 -1.87 20.69
C ARG A 164 0.96 -1.12 20.09
N LEU A 165 -0.20 -1.77 19.96
CA LEU A 165 -1.42 -1.14 19.47
C LEU A 165 -1.87 0.02 20.36
N GLU A 166 -1.88 -0.15 21.68
CA GLU A 166 -2.22 0.91 22.64
C GLU A 166 -1.25 2.08 22.55
N ASN A 167 0.05 1.82 22.37
CA ASN A 167 1.05 2.85 22.16
C ASN A 167 0.79 3.62 20.84
N SER A 168 0.47 2.94 19.75
CA SER A 168 0.15 3.60 18.48
C SER A 168 -1.13 4.44 18.59
N ILE A 169 -2.16 3.96 19.30
CA ILE A 169 -3.40 4.71 19.56
C ILE A 169 -3.14 5.99 20.37
N LYS A 170 -2.26 5.95 21.36
CA LYS A 170 -1.88 7.15 22.14
C LYS A 170 -1.20 8.23 21.29
N ASN A 171 -0.55 7.83 20.21
CA ASN A 171 0.16 8.73 19.30
C ASN A 171 -0.66 9.10 18.04
N GLN A 172 -1.93 8.68 17.97
CA GLN A 172 -2.81 9.01 16.84
C GLN A 172 -2.95 10.52 16.65
N ASN A 173 -2.88 10.97 15.40
CA ASN A 173 -3.05 12.38 15.03
C ASN A 173 -3.61 12.52 13.59
N GLU A 174 -3.61 13.75 13.03
CA GLU A 174 -4.14 14.04 11.68
C GLU A 174 -3.40 13.31 10.54
N SER A 175 -2.19 12.80 10.76
CA SER A 175 -1.36 12.10 9.76
C SER A 175 -0.88 10.71 10.20
N PHE A 176 -1.19 10.25 11.40
CA PHE A 176 -0.82 8.95 11.91
C PHE A 176 -2.05 8.19 12.42
N PHE A 177 -2.41 7.10 11.77
CA PHE A 177 -3.63 6.34 11.97
C PHE A 177 -3.30 4.91 12.40
N PRO A 178 -3.58 4.52 13.66
CA PRO A 178 -3.39 3.14 14.10
C PRO A 178 -4.28 2.16 13.33
N ALA A 179 -3.72 0.98 13.03
CA ALA A 179 -4.39 -0.10 12.33
C ALA A 179 -3.86 -1.45 12.82
N ILE A 180 -4.44 -2.55 12.36
CA ILE A 180 -4.06 -3.92 12.74
C ILE A 180 -3.67 -4.71 11.51
N ALA A 181 -2.52 -5.41 11.55
CA ALA A 181 -2.18 -6.43 10.59
C ALA A 181 -2.25 -7.83 11.24
N ILE A 182 -2.90 -8.75 10.54
CA ILE A 182 -2.76 -10.19 10.77
C ILE A 182 -1.71 -10.67 9.78
N HIS A 183 -0.55 -11.15 10.27
CA HIS A 183 0.56 -11.45 9.35
C HIS A 183 0.10 -12.34 8.19
N SER A 184 -0.33 -13.55 8.45
CA SER A 184 -0.83 -14.46 7.41
C SER A 184 -1.58 -15.66 8.02
N PRO A 185 -2.38 -16.42 7.23
CA PRO A 185 -3.07 -17.60 7.72
C PRO A 185 -2.13 -18.71 8.21
N TYR A 186 -0.91 -18.81 7.67
CA TYR A 186 0.04 -19.85 8.09
C TYR A 186 0.80 -19.50 9.38
N SER A 187 0.87 -18.25 9.75
CA SER A 187 1.77 -17.77 10.80
C SER A 187 1.07 -17.22 12.04
N VAL A 188 -0.27 -17.15 12.05
CA VAL A 188 -1.03 -16.62 13.20
C VAL A 188 -2.06 -17.64 13.69
N HIS A 189 -2.04 -17.91 15.00
CA HIS A 189 -2.99 -18.83 15.61
C HIS A 189 -4.43 -18.27 15.53
N PRO A 190 -5.47 -19.09 15.23
CA PRO A 190 -6.86 -18.63 15.06
C PRO A 190 -7.42 -17.84 16.25
N VAL A 191 -7.01 -18.16 17.49
CA VAL A 191 -7.40 -17.41 18.68
C VAL A 191 -6.81 -15.99 18.67
N LEU A 192 -5.54 -15.83 18.28
CA LEU A 192 -4.91 -14.51 18.13
C LEU A 192 -5.61 -13.69 17.05
N ILE A 193 -5.94 -14.31 15.91
CA ILE A 193 -6.71 -13.66 14.84
C ILE A 193 -8.03 -13.13 15.41
N LYS A 194 -8.83 -14.01 16.02
CA LYS A 194 -10.15 -13.66 16.56
C LYS A 194 -10.10 -12.51 17.56
N GLU A 195 -9.19 -12.55 18.53
CA GLU A 195 -9.08 -11.51 19.55
C GLU A 195 -8.56 -10.18 18.97
N SER A 196 -7.63 -10.23 18.00
CA SER A 196 -7.14 -9.02 17.32
C SER A 196 -8.22 -8.39 16.43
N LEU A 197 -8.99 -9.18 15.70
CA LEU A 197 -10.10 -8.69 14.87
C LEU A 197 -11.27 -8.15 15.70
N LYS A 198 -11.49 -8.69 16.91
CA LYS A 198 -12.43 -8.12 17.88
C LYS A 198 -12.02 -6.69 18.26
N LEU A 199 -10.74 -6.46 18.58
CA LEU A 199 -10.22 -5.11 18.85
C LEU A 199 -10.36 -4.19 17.64
N ALA A 200 -10.09 -4.70 16.41
CA ALA A 200 -10.29 -3.93 15.19
C ALA A 200 -11.74 -3.45 15.04
N LYS A 201 -12.69 -4.34 15.27
CA LYS A 201 -14.12 -4.04 15.21
C LYS A 201 -14.56 -3.04 16.27
N GLU A 202 -14.16 -3.24 17.53
CA GLU A 202 -14.50 -2.36 18.66
C GLU A 202 -13.96 -0.93 18.45
N LYS A 203 -12.78 -0.80 17.86
CA LYS A 203 -12.10 0.48 17.65
C LYS A 203 -12.26 1.04 16.24
N ASN A 204 -13.01 0.35 15.36
CA ASN A 204 -13.19 0.69 13.94
C ASN A 204 -11.86 0.95 13.20
N LEU A 205 -10.88 0.06 13.39
CA LEU A 205 -9.55 0.15 12.78
C LEU A 205 -9.53 -0.55 11.42
N ALA A 206 -8.70 -0.05 10.51
CA ALA A 206 -8.38 -0.75 9.27
C ALA A 206 -7.61 -2.05 9.56
N VAL A 207 -7.81 -3.06 8.72
CA VAL A 207 -7.14 -4.36 8.87
C VAL A 207 -6.50 -4.79 7.56
N SER A 208 -5.27 -5.29 7.64
CA SER A 208 -4.53 -5.87 6.52
C SER A 208 -4.02 -7.27 6.85
N SER A 209 -3.85 -8.12 5.85
CA SER A 209 -3.19 -9.42 6.01
C SER A 209 -2.54 -9.87 4.71
N HIS A 210 -1.39 -10.58 4.79
CA HIS A 210 -0.89 -11.37 3.66
C HIS A 210 -1.81 -12.57 3.46
N PHE A 211 -2.00 -12.97 2.22
CA PHE A 211 -2.88 -14.09 1.90
C PHE A 211 -2.48 -14.76 0.60
N LEU A 212 -2.17 -16.06 0.67
CA LEU A 212 -1.84 -16.92 -0.46
C LEU A 212 -0.81 -16.29 -1.41
N GLU A 213 0.35 -15.94 -0.84
CA GLU A 213 1.45 -15.26 -1.51
C GLU A 213 2.27 -16.21 -2.39
N SER A 214 2.34 -17.49 -2.01
CA SER A 214 3.23 -18.46 -2.65
C SER A 214 2.59 -19.84 -2.83
N PRO A 215 3.08 -20.65 -3.80
CA PRO A 215 2.69 -22.05 -3.93
C PRO A 215 2.93 -22.85 -2.65
N GLU A 216 3.99 -22.54 -1.90
CA GLU A 216 4.31 -23.21 -0.63
C GLU A 216 3.26 -22.91 0.44
N GLU A 217 2.73 -21.69 0.49
CA GLU A 217 1.61 -21.33 1.37
C GLU A 217 0.34 -22.06 0.96
N PHE A 218 0.06 -22.12 -0.35
CA PHE A 218 -1.09 -22.86 -0.88
C PHE A 218 -1.02 -24.35 -0.50
N ASP A 219 0.10 -25.02 -0.71
CA ASP A 219 0.27 -26.44 -0.40
C ASP A 219 0.14 -26.70 1.11
N TRP A 220 0.72 -25.84 1.94
CA TRP A 220 0.59 -25.94 3.39
C TRP A 220 -0.86 -25.78 3.86
N LEU A 221 -1.55 -24.73 3.44
CA LEU A 221 -2.90 -24.42 3.91
C LEU A 221 -3.95 -25.40 3.39
N HIS A 222 -3.78 -25.97 2.20
CA HIS A 222 -4.75 -26.88 1.60
C HIS A 222 -4.45 -28.36 1.88
N LYS A 223 -3.16 -28.74 1.88
CA LYS A 223 -2.75 -30.15 1.85
C LYS A 223 -1.92 -30.58 3.07
N ASP A 224 -1.46 -29.64 3.91
CA ASP A 224 -0.49 -29.87 4.99
C ASP A 224 0.85 -30.44 4.44
N GLU A 225 1.31 -29.93 3.29
CA GLU A 225 2.47 -30.44 2.54
C GLU A 225 3.43 -29.29 2.14
N GLY A 226 4.51 -29.63 1.44
CA GLY A 226 5.45 -28.70 0.83
C GLY A 226 6.51 -28.15 1.78
N GLY A 227 7.19 -27.09 1.37
CA GLY A 227 8.32 -26.49 2.12
C GLY A 227 7.94 -25.99 3.51
N PHE A 228 6.70 -25.55 3.70
CA PHE A 228 6.23 -25.14 5.02
C PHE A 228 6.02 -26.31 6.00
N LEU A 229 5.72 -27.52 5.54
CA LEU A 229 5.67 -28.68 6.43
C LEU A 229 7.03 -28.93 7.11
N GLU A 230 8.11 -28.96 6.34
CA GLU A 230 9.46 -29.13 6.90
C GLU A 230 9.84 -27.95 7.81
N PHE A 231 9.52 -26.73 7.39
CA PHE A 231 9.81 -25.52 8.15
C PHE A 231 9.10 -25.55 9.52
N PHE A 232 7.78 -25.73 9.56
CA PHE A 232 7.01 -25.70 10.81
C PHE A 232 7.28 -26.91 11.69
N LYS A 233 7.50 -28.08 11.11
CA LYS A 233 7.91 -29.29 11.87
C LYS A 233 9.23 -29.07 12.61
N ASN A 234 10.23 -28.51 11.92
CA ASN A 234 11.55 -28.28 12.51
C ASN A 234 11.56 -27.09 13.49
N PHE A 235 10.78 -26.05 13.22
CA PHE A 235 10.81 -24.80 14.02
C PHE A 235 9.84 -24.80 15.20
N LEU A 236 8.65 -25.41 15.03
CA LEU A 236 7.55 -25.36 16.00
C LEU A 236 7.02 -26.73 16.44
N GLY A 237 7.48 -27.84 15.82
CA GLY A 237 6.91 -29.16 16.03
C GLY A 237 5.49 -29.31 15.45
N GLN A 238 5.14 -28.49 14.48
CA GLN A 238 3.80 -28.41 13.89
C GLN A 238 3.76 -29.16 12.55
N GLU A 239 2.86 -30.15 12.43
CA GLU A 239 2.74 -31.01 11.23
C GLU A 239 1.49 -30.70 10.39
N LYS A 240 0.64 -29.78 10.83
CA LYS A 240 -0.60 -29.36 10.12
C LYS A 240 -0.80 -27.86 10.24
N ALA A 241 -1.41 -27.27 9.22
CA ALA A 241 -1.83 -25.89 9.24
C ALA A 241 -2.88 -25.65 10.34
N VAL A 242 -2.74 -24.56 11.08
CA VAL A 242 -3.66 -24.18 12.19
C VAL A 242 -4.98 -23.61 11.70
N THR A 243 -5.08 -23.26 10.42
CA THR A 243 -6.31 -22.78 9.77
C THR A 243 -6.25 -23.10 8.27
N LYS A 244 -7.42 -23.10 7.63
CA LYS A 244 -7.55 -23.24 6.17
C LYS A 244 -7.95 -21.91 5.55
N PRO A 245 -7.71 -21.65 4.25
CA PRO A 245 -7.95 -20.33 3.64
C PRO A 245 -9.35 -19.77 3.86
N MET A 246 -10.38 -20.55 3.63
CA MET A 246 -11.77 -20.12 3.82
C MET A 246 -12.12 -19.87 5.29
N GLU A 247 -11.62 -20.69 6.22
CA GLU A 247 -11.78 -20.49 7.67
C GLU A 247 -11.15 -19.18 8.12
N PHE A 248 -9.97 -18.87 7.56
CA PHE A 248 -9.27 -17.61 7.80
C PHE A 248 -10.10 -16.42 7.32
N LEU A 249 -10.52 -16.41 6.04
CA LEU A 249 -11.30 -15.33 5.46
C LEU A 249 -12.64 -15.09 6.19
N ASN A 250 -13.28 -16.14 6.68
CA ASN A 250 -14.54 -16.02 7.43
C ASN A 250 -14.41 -15.24 8.74
N GLN A 251 -13.22 -15.19 9.35
CA GLN A 251 -12.99 -14.43 10.58
C GLN A 251 -13.11 -12.92 10.37
N PHE A 252 -12.94 -12.42 9.14
CA PHE A 252 -12.99 -10.99 8.81
C PHE A 252 -14.42 -10.46 8.55
N GLU A 253 -15.44 -11.27 8.71
CA GLU A 253 -16.83 -10.85 8.48
C GLU A 253 -17.27 -9.70 9.40
N GLY A 254 -17.94 -8.72 8.79
CA GLY A 254 -18.45 -7.54 9.48
C GLY A 254 -17.42 -6.49 9.84
N LEU A 255 -16.15 -6.65 9.38
CA LEU A 255 -15.12 -5.59 9.43
C LEU A 255 -15.21 -4.69 8.21
N LYS A 256 -14.67 -3.48 8.33
CA LYS A 256 -14.54 -2.49 7.26
C LYS A 256 -13.07 -2.18 7.00
N ASN A 257 -12.80 -1.55 5.85
CA ASN A 257 -11.45 -1.12 5.48
C ASN A 257 -10.45 -2.29 5.53
N LEU A 258 -10.80 -3.36 4.82
CA LEU A 258 -10.01 -4.58 4.73
C LEU A 258 -9.10 -4.56 3.51
N SER A 259 -7.89 -5.06 3.68
CA SER A 259 -7.02 -5.38 2.56
C SER A 259 -6.33 -6.74 2.75
N PHE A 260 -6.20 -7.48 1.66
CA PHE A 260 -5.38 -8.69 1.59
C PHE A 260 -4.23 -8.45 0.61
N THR A 261 -3.02 -8.83 0.99
CA THR A 261 -1.83 -8.58 0.19
C THR A 261 -1.42 -9.84 -0.55
N HIS A 262 -0.91 -9.67 -1.78
CA HIS A 262 -0.51 -10.67 -2.76
C HIS A 262 -1.67 -11.43 -3.40
N CYS A 263 -2.32 -12.36 -2.73
CA CYS A 263 -3.44 -13.19 -3.25
C CYS A 263 -3.11 -13.90 -4.57
N VAL A 264 -1.83 -14.21 -4.81
CA VAL A 264 -1.36 -14.75 -6.11
C VAL A 264 -1.90 -16.14 -6.38
N GLU A 265 -1.97 -16.96 -5.30
CA GLU A 265 -2.45 -18.34 -5.35
C GLU A 265 -3.92 -18.48 -4.90
N ALA A 266 -4.64 -17.34 -4.78
CA ALA A 266 -6.04 -17.35 -4.36
C ALA A 266 -6.93 -18.05 -5.40
N SER A 267 -7.74 -19.00 -4.94
CA SER A 267 -8.74 -19.68 -5.78
C SER A 267 -9.92 -18.75 -6.10
N ASP A 268 -10.74 -19.14 -7.08
CA ASP A 268 -11.98 -18.41 -7.42
C ASP A 268 -12.92 -18.29 -6.21
N ASN A 269 -12.95 -19.32 -5.32
CA ASN A 269 -13.75 -19.27 -4.09
C ASN A 269 -13.18 -18.27 -3.08
N ASP A 270 -11.85 -18.19 -2.93
CA ASP A 270 -11.19 -17.21 -2.07
C ASP A 270 -11.46 -15.80 -2.58
N LEU A 271 -11.31 -15.56 -3.89
CA LEU A 271 -11.61 -14.28 -4.53
C LEU A 271 -13.09 -13.90 -4.37
N ALA A 272 -14.02 -14.85 -4.50
CA ALA A 272 -15.44 -14.60 -4.26
C ALA A 272 -15.71 -14.18 -2.81
N LYS A 273 -15.02 -14.79 -1.84
CA LYS A 273 -15.12 -14.41 -0.43
C LYS A 273 -14.51 -13.02 -0.17
N ILE A 274 -13.33 -12.72 -0.73
CA ILE A 274 -12.67 -11.39 -0.66
C ILE A 274 -13.60 -10.31 -1.21
N LYS A 275 -14.30 -10.59 -2.33
CA LYS A 275 -15.31 -9.71 -2.90
C LYS A 275 -16.50 -9.50 -1.96
N GLN A 276 -17.02 -10.57 -1.35
CA GLN A 276 -18.12 -10.50 -0.37
C GLN A 276 -17.75 -9.65 0.85
N LEU A 277 -16.47 -9.68 1.26
CA LEU A 277 -15.94 -8.87 2.35
C LEU A 277 -15.73 -7.39 1.96
N ASP A 278 -15.97 -6.98 0.71
CA ASP A 278 -15.62 -5.66 0.14
C ASP A 278 -14.16 -5.26 0.41
N ALA A 279 -13.27 -6.25 0.42
CA ALA A 279 -11.85 -6.04 0.67
C ALA A 279 -11.11 -5.59 -0.59
N THR A 280 -10.00 -4.86 -0.39
CA THR A 280 -9.07 -4.48 -1.44
C THR A 280 -7.90 -5.47 -1.48
N ILE A 281 -7.40 -5.81 -2.67
CA ILE A 281 -6.18 -6.60 -2.81
C ILE A 281 -4.99 -5.66 -3.04
N ASN A 282 -3.97 -5.72 -2.18
CA ASN A 282 -2.71 -5.01 -2.38
C ASN A 282 -1.81 -5.83 -3.32
N HIS A 283 -1.56 -5.28 -4.51
CA HIS A 283 -0.71 -5.90 -5.52
C HIS A 283 0.73 -5.39 -5.39
N CYS A 284 1.65 -6.27 -5.01
CA CYS A 284 3.08 -6.02 -4.87
C CYS A 284 3.83 -6.75 -5.99
N VAL A 285 3.76 -6.22 -7.22
CA VAL A 285 4.21 -6.95 -8.42
C VAL A 285 5.67 -7.33 -8.39
N THR A 286 6.53 -6.43 -7.90
CA THR A 286 7.97 -6.67 -7.82
C THR A 286 8.28 -7.79 -6.82
N SER A 287 7.67 -7.74 -5.63
CA SER A 287 7.81 -8.79 -4.62
C SER A 287 7.35 -10.15 -5.16
N ASN A 288 6.14 -10.24 -5.72
CA ASN A 288 5.61 -11.47 -6.30
C ASN A 288 6.57 -12.07 -7.35
N ARG A 289 7.12 -11.20 -8.22
CA ARG A 289 8.07 -11.62 -9.27
C ARG A 289 9.39 -12.12 -8.70
N VAL A 290 9.92 -11.40 -7.70
CA VAL A 290 11.24 -11.69 -7.14
C VAL A 290 11.21 -12.95 -6.27
N LEU A 291 10.12 -13.17 -5.53
CA LEU A 291 10.01 -14.31 -4.62
C LEU A 291 9.59 -15.60 -5.32
N ASN A 292 8.64 -15.56 -6.26
CA ASN A 292 8.03 -16.77 -6.82
C ASN A 292 7.94 -16.81 -8.35
N ASN A 293 8.57 -15.88 -9.07
CA ASN A 293 8.45 -15.76 -10.54
C ASN A 293 7.00 -15.67 -11.03
N THR A 294 6.11 -15.04 -10.28
CA THR A 294 4.67 -14.98 -10.53
C THR A 294 4.13 -13.56 -10.50
N LYS A 295 2.88 -13.39 -10.87
CA LYS A 295 2.12 -12.14 -10.76
C LYS A 295 0.68 -12.46 -10.35
N LEU A 296 0.01 -11.51 -9.70
CA LEU A 296 -1.42 -11.57 -9.48
C LEU A 296 -2.16 -11.50 -10.84
N ASP A 297 -3.12 -12.39 -11.04
CA ASP A 297 -3.97 -12.37 -12.23
C ASP A 297 -5.08 -11.31 -12.08
N LEU A 298 -4.85 -10.13 -12.66
CA LEU A 298 -5.80 -9.01 -12.57
C LEU A 298 -7.10 -9.25 -13.35
N GLU A 299 -7.14 -10.18 -14.32
CA GLU A 299 -8.36 -10.51 -15.04
C GLU A 299 -9.36 -11.27 -14.18
N LYS A 300 -8.88 -12.02 -13.19
CA LYS A 300 -9.73 -12.71 -12.20
C LYS A 300 -10.35 -11.78 -11.17
N LEU A 301 -9.84 -10.56 -11.01
CA LEU A 301 -10.33 -9.60 -10.00
C LEU A 301 -11.63 -8.89 -10.39
N LYS A 302 -12.53 -9.54 -11.13
CA LYS A 302 -13.79 -8.94 -11.61
C LYS A 302 -14.65 -8.40 -10.45
N GLY A 303 -14.64 -7.06 -10.28
CA GLY A 303 -15.39 -6.37 -9.21
C GLY A 303 -14.73 -6.44 -7.84
N ILE A 304 -13.46 -6.85 -7.76
CA ILE A 304 -12.60 -6.68 -6.58
C ILE A 304 -11.71 -5.47 -6.83
N ASN A 305 -11.63 -4.60 -5.85
CA ASN A 305 -10.72 -3.45 -5.89
C ASN A 305 -9.27 -3.91 -5.67
N PHE A 306 -8.32 -3.37 -6.44
CA PHE A 306 -6.89 -3.58 -6.16
C PHE A 306 -6.17 -2.26 -5.98
N ALA A 307 -5.19 -2.26 -5.09
CA ALA A 307 -4.28 -1.16 -4.80
C ALA A 307 -2.83 -1.60 -5.04
N ILE A 308 -1.90 -0.65 -5.06
CA ILE A 308 -0.48 -0.95 -5.27
C ILE A 308 0.29 -0.79 -3.96
N GLY A 309 1.09 -1.79 -3.63
CA GLY A 309 2.06 -1.78 -2.54
C GLY A 309 3.46 -2.11 -3.04
N THR A 310 4.49 -1.58 -2.41
CA THR A 310 5.88 -1.91 -2.75
C THR A 310 6.40 -3.13 -2.03
N ASP A 311 5.73 -3.54 -0.95
CA ASP A 311 6.30 -4.44 0.04
C ASP A 311 7.61 -3.89 0.65
N GLY A 312 8.42 -4.70 1.32
CA GLY A 312 9.68 -4.29 1.92
C GLY A 312 10.88 -4.41 0.99
N LEU A 313 12.01 -3.79 1.36
CA LEU A 313 13.27 -3.97 0.63
C LEU A 313 13.88 -5.37 0.80
N SER A 314 13.28 -6.24 1.58
CA SER A 314 13.60 -7.67 1.63
C SER A 314 13.13 -8.42 0.39
N SER A 315 12.14 -7.90 -0.33
CA SER A 315 11.56 -8.49 -1.55
C SER A 315 11.42 -7.50 -2.70
N ASN A 316 11.95 -6.28 -2.54
CA ASN A 316 11.92 -5.23 -3.57
C ASN A 316 13.26 -4.49 -3.60
N ASN A 317 13.58 -3.86 -4.73
CA ASN A 317 14.78 -3.03 -4.90
C ASN A 317 14.51 -1.54 -4.67
N SER A 318 13.25 -1.11 -4.59
CA SER A 318 12.83 0.29 -4.46
C SER A 318 11.53 0.40 -3.66
N LEU A 319 11.36 1.51 -2.92
CA LEU A 319 10.10 1.90 -2.30
C LEU A 319 9.43 3.06 -3.06
N SER A 320 9.88 3.37 -4.27
CA SER A 320 9.26 4.37 -5.15
C SER A 320 8.03 3.78 -5.81
N MET A 321 6.89 4.44 -5.63
CA MET A 321 5.65 4.04 -6.30
C MET A 321 5.78 4.10 -7.83
N PHE A 322 6.51 5.08 -8.40
CA PHE A 322 6.70 5.12 -9.86
C PHE A 322 7.53 3.94 -10.39
N ASP A 323 8.48 3.41 -9.60
CA ASP A 323 9.19 2.19 -9.99
C ASP A 323 8.24 1.00 -10.00
N GLU A 324 7.41 0.87 -8.95
CA GLU A 324 6.41 -0.20 -8.85
C GLU A 324 5.36 -0.10 -9.97
N LEU A 325 4.83 1.10 -10.28
CA LEU A 325 3.87 1.32 -11.35
C LEU A 325 4.44 0.92 -12.73
N ARG A 326 5.73 1.24 -12.99
CA ARG A 326 6.41 0.77 -14.22
C ARG A 326 6.48 -0.75 -14.28
N ASN A 327 6.82 -1.40 -13.17
CA ASN A 327 6.87 -2.86 -13.09
C ASN A 327 5.48 -3.47 -13.32
N VAL A 328 4.40 -2.85 -12.78
CA VAL A 328 3.02 -3.30 -13.06
C VAL A 328 2.72 -3.22 -14.55
N LEU A 329 3.04 -2.11 -15.24
CA LEU A 329 2.83 -2.00 -16.68
C LEU A 329 3.60 -3.06 -17.47
N MET A 330 4.86 -3.31 -17.11
CA MET A 330 5.73 -4.25 -17.84
C MET A 330 5.37 -5.72 -17.59
N MET A 331 4.81 -6.05 -16.41
CA MET A 331 4.45 -7.42 -16.05
C MET A 331 3.07 -7.83 -16.57
N HIS A 332 2.18 -6.90 -16.86
CA HIS A 332 0.81 -7.15 -17.30
C HIS A 332 0.63 -6.80 -18.79
N VAL A 333 1.34 -7.54 -19.63
CA VAL A 333 1.39 -7.33 -21.10
C VAL A 333 0.06 -7.62 -21.81
N ASP A 334 -0.87 -8.27 -21.14
CA ASP A 334 -2.17 -8.65 -21.70
C ASP A 334 -3.15 -7.47 -21.82
N PHE A 335 -2.83 -6.32 -21.18
CA PHE A 335 -3.67 -5.13 -21.20
C PHE A 335 -3.15 -4.08 -22.19
N GLU A 336 -4.09 -3.37 -22.85
CA GLU A 336 -3.74 -2.20 -23.65
C GLU A 336 -3.14 -1.11 -22.75
N ILE A 337 -1.95 -0.61 -23.11
CA ILE A 337 -1.07 0.14 -22.22
C ILE A 337 -1.68 1.46 -21.69
N ASN A 338 -2.35 2.26 -22.53
CA ASN A 338 -2.85 3.57 -22.12
C ASN A 338 -4.04 3.48 -21.18
N SER A 339 -5.00 2.62 -21.49
CA SER A 339 -6.15 2.37 -20.62
C SER A 339 -5.73 1.69 -19.32
N PHE A 340 -4.73 0.81 -19.38
CA PHE A 340 -4.19 0.14 -18.21
C PHE A 340 -3.41 1.10 -17.32
N ALA A 341 -2.59 2.01 -17.89
CA ALA A 341 -1.88 3.04 -17.13
C ALA A 341 -2.84 3.90 -16.28
N SER A 342 -4.00 4.27 -16.83
CA SER A 342 -5.02 5.00 -16.07
C SER A 342 -5.57 4.18 -14.90
N LYS A 343 -5.81 2.87 -15.08
CA LYS A 343 -6.24 1.96 -13.99
C LYS A 343 -5.15 1.81 -12.93
N VAL A 344 -3.89 1.73 -13.34
CA VAL A 344 -2.74 1.60 -12.44
C VAL A 344 -2.54 2.86 -11.60
N LEU A 345 -2.71 4.07 -12.17
CA LEU A 345 -2.69 5.32 -11.39
C LEU A 345 -3.83 5.37 -10.36
N LYS A 346 -5.04 4.93 -10.73
CA LYS A 346 -6.14 4.79 -9.77
C LYS A 346 -5.85 3.78 -8.66
N ALA A 347 -5.21 2.66 -9.00
CA ALA A 347 -4.80 1.66 -8.02
C ALA A 347 -3.80 2.23 -7.00
N ALA A 348 -2.95 3.17 -7.41
CA ALA A 348 -1.98 3.86 -6.56
C ALA A 348 -2.52 5.16 -5.93
N THR A 349 -3.79 5.47 -6.06
CA THR A 349 -4.41 6.69 -5.53
C THR A 349 -5.74 6.37 -4.84
N ILE A 350 -6.89 6.51 -5.50
CA ILE A 350 -8.22 6.30 -4.90
C ILE A 350 -8.39 4.88 -4.33
N ASN A 351 -7.89 3.85 -5.02
CA ASN A 351 -8.00 2.47 -4.54
C ASN A 351 -7.10 2.23 -3.31
N GLY A 352 -5.89 2.82 -3.31
CA GLY A 352 -5.02 2.81 -2.13
C GLY A 352 -5.68 3.50 -0.93
N ALA A 353 -6.36 4.62 -1.14
CA ALA A 353 -7.13 5.29 -0.09
C ALA A 353 -8.25 4.40 0.46
N LYS A 354 -8.97 3.68 -0.43
CA LYS A 354 -10.00 2.71 -0.03
C LYS A 354 -9.40 1.57 0.80
N ALA A 355 -8.26 1.00 0.37
CA ALA A 355 -7.55 -0.05 1.11
C ALA A 355 -7.19 0.37 2.54
N LEU A 356 -6.84 1.65 2.72
CA LEU A 356 -6.40 2.21 4.00
C LEU A 356 -7.53 2.89 4.81
N GLY A 357 -8.76 2.96 4.26
CA GLY A 357 -9.91 3.59 4.92
C GLY A 357 -9.81 5.12 5.03
N LEU A 358 -9.19 5.81 4.07
CA LEU A 358 -8.89 7.25 4.11
C LEU A 358 -9.71 8.04 3.08
N ASN A 359 -10.03 9.32 3.42
CA ASN A 359 -10.79 10.24 2.56
C ASN A 359 -9.89 11.03 1.60
N LYS A 360 -9.10 10.35 0.75
CA LYS A 360 -8.13 10.96 -0.17
C LYS A 360 -7.95 10.16 -1.46
N GLY A 361 -6.94 10.44 -2.24
CA GLY A 361 -6.58 9.69 -3.44
C GLY A 361 -7.32 10.10 -4.72
N GLU A 362 -8.13 11.14 -4.66
CA GLU A 362 -8.76 11.76 -5.83
C GLU A 362 -8.82 13.29 -5.68
N LEU A 363 -8.73 14.03 -6.79
CA LEU A 363 -8.92 15.47 -6.80
C LEU A 363 -10.41 15.78 -6.98
N LYS A 364 -11.13 15.85 -5.85
CA LYS A 364 -12.57 16.07 -5.80
C LYS A 364 -12.92 16.88 -4.55
N LYS A 365 -13.97 17.69 -4.63
CA LYS A 365 -14.46 18.50 -3.49
C LYS A 365 -14.59 17.66 -2.21
N GLN A 366 -14.16 18.22 -1.09
CA GLN A 366 -14.19 17.63 0.25
C GLN A 366 -13.21 16.46 0.50
N LYS A 367 -12.34 16.14 -0.46
CA LYS A 367 -11.22 15.23 -0.24
C LYS A 367 -10.04 15.98 0.37
N ASP A 368 -9.22 15.27 1.13
CA ASP A 368 -7.99 15.85 1.67
C ASP A 368 -7.07 16.32 0.55
N ALA A 369 -6.45 17.49 0.73
CA ALA A 369 -5.60 18.10 -0.27
C ALA A 369 -4.18 17.52 -0.22
N ASP A 370 -4.07 16.25 -0.65
CA ASP A 370 -2.80 15.56 -0.91
C ASP A 370 -2.58 15.55 -2.42
N ILE A 371 -1.68 16.41 -2.88
CA ILE A 371 -1.50 16.74 -4.30
C ILE A 371 -0.02 16.63 -4.66
N ILE A 372 0.29 16.09 -5.83
CA ILE A 372 1.63 16.16 -6.41
C ILE A 372 1.61 16.94 -7.73
N ALA A 373 2.68 17.68 -7.96
CA ALA A 373 2.94 18.34 -9.24
C ALA A 373 4.12 17.65 -9.93
N ILE A 374 3.91 17.25 -11.17
CA ILE A 374 4.87 16.58 -12.02
C ILE A 374 5.21 17.52 -13.17
N THR A 375 6.46 17.57 -13.60
CA THR A 375 6.87 18.19 -14.86
C THR A 375 7.33 17.07 -15.79
N LEU A 376 6.62 16.89 -16.91
CA LEU A 376 7.00 15.93 -17.94
C LEU A 376 8.13 16.48 -18.80
N PRO A 377 8.96 15.63 -19.43
CA PRO A 377 10.07 16.08 -20.27
C PRO A 377 9.61 16.95 -21.46
N ASP A 378 8.47 16.58 -22.05
CA ASP A 378 7.91 17.21 -23.24
C ASP A 378 6.40 17.46 -23.11
N LYS A 379 5.85 18.27 -24.04
CA LYS A 379 4.41 18.51 -24.11
C LYS A 379 3.66 17.28 -24.62
N ILE A 380 2.66 16.85 -23.86
CA ILE A 380 1.73 15.79 -24.28
C ILE A 380 0.78 16.35 -25.33
N LYS A 381 0.61 15.62 -26.45
CA LYS A 381 -0.26 16.01 -27.57
C LYS A 381 -1.67 15.45 -27.43
N ALA A 382 -1.83 14.26 -26.89
CA ALA A 382 -3.09 13.56 -26.71
C ALA A 382 -3.29 13.21 -25.24
N LYS A 383 -4.44 13.55 -24.67
CA LYS A 383 -4.75 13.29 -23.26
C LYS A 383 -4.79 11.80 -22.91
N GLU A 384 -5.07 10.96 -23.90
CA GLU A 384 -5.13 9.50 -23.77
C GLU A 384 -3.77 8.91 -23.37
N ASP A 385 -2.68 9.55 -23.78
CA ASP A 385 -1.31 9.11 -23.50
C ASP A 385 -0.80 9.60 -22.14
N LEU A 386 -1.51 10.53 -21.50
CA LEU A 386 -1.04 11.23 -20.30
C LEU A 386 -0.66 10.28 -19.17
N ALA A 387 -1.52 9.31 -18.85
CA ALA A 387 -1.29 8.35 -17.76
C ALA A 387 -0.03 7.52 -17.99
N THR A 388 0.17 7.06 -19.21
CA THR A 388 1.34 6.28 -19.63
C THR A 388 2.63 7.09 -19.47
N HIS A 389 2.63 8.34 -19.95
CA HIS A 389 3.80 9.21 -19.84
C HIS A 389 4.09 9.63 -18.40
N ILE A 390 3.08 9.84 -17.55
CA ILE A 390 3.25 10.04 -16.11
C ILE A 390 4.03 8.87 -15.49
N ILE A 391 3.62 7.64 -15.75
CA ILE A 391 4.27 6.45 -15.18
C ILE A 391 5.68 6.27 -15.73
N LEU A 392 5.86 6.37 -17.05
CA LEU A 392 7.13 6.05 -17.71
C LEU A 392 8.22 7.08 -17.42
N HIS A 393 7.88 8.36 -17.32
CA HIS A 393 8.89 9.45 -17.30
C HIS A 393 9.09 10.09 -15.94
N THR A 394 8.24 9.82 -14.94
CA THR A 394 8.40 10.42 -13.61
C THR A 394 9.29 9.56 -12.71
N LYS A 395 10.32 10.17 -12.13
CA LYS A 395 11.14 9.58 -11.04
C LYS A 395 10.93 10.33 -9.73
N TYR A 396 10.93 11.66 -9.81
CA TYR A 396 10.71 12.56 -8.69
C TYR A 396 9.65 13.58 -9.10
N VAL A 397 8.86 14.02 -8.13
CA VAL A 397 7.86 15.06 -8.35
C VAL A 397 8.48 16.45 -8.10
N LYS A 398 7.95 17.46 -8.76
CA LYS A 398 8.40 18.83 -8.59
C LYS A 398 7.96 19.41 -7.26
N ARG A 399 6.76 19.00 -6.79
CA ARG A 399 6.15 19.50 -5.57
C ARG A 399 5.28 18.42 -4.94
N THR A 400 5.29 18.37 -3.62
CA THR A 400 4.43 17.50 -2.81
C THR A 400 3.65 18.36 -1.82
N ILE A 401 2.34 18.23 -1.82
CA ILE A 401 1.42 18.90 -0.91
C ILE A 401 0.70 17.83 -0.11
N ILE A 402 0.71 17.92 1.22
CA ILE A 402 0.02 17.01 2.13
C ILE A 402 -0.82 17.84 3.11
N GLY A 403 -2.13 17.55 3.17
CA GLY A 403 -3.08 18.32 3.99
C GLY A 403 -3.07 19.81 3.64
N GLY A 404 -2.85 20.16 2.36
CA GLY A 404 -2.79 21.52 1.84
C GLY A 404 -1.51 22.30 2.16
N LYS A 405 -0.47 21.63 2.68
CA LYS A 405 0.83 22.22 2.99
C LYS A 405 1.93 21.65 2.08
N ASP A 406 2.79 22.51 1.60
CA ASP A 406 4.02 22.11 0.91
C ASP A 406 4.98 21.42 1.90
N VAL A 407 5.57 20.28 1.51
CA VAL A 407 6.42 19.45 2.37
C VAL A 407 7.71 18.99 1.68
#